data_318e0589dcbe9970c73e5ef11c199eb1
#
_entry.id   318e0589dcbe9970c73e5ef11c199eb1
#
_cell.length_a   1.000
_cell.length_b   1.000
_cell.length_c   1.000
_cell.angle_alpha   90.00
_cell.angle_beta   90.00
_cell.angle_gamma   90.00
#
_symmetry.space_group_name_H-M   'P 1'
#
loop_
_entity.id
_entity.type
_entity.pdbx_description
1 polymer ?
#
loop_
_entity_poly.entity_id
_entity_poly.type
_entity_poly.pdbx_seq_one_letter_code
_entity_poly.pdbx_strand_id
1 'polypeptide(L)'
;MNHLLNRRSLLSGSAALITVGGIASFARAATAPVTKLTIDHRTIEVMGKAATVFGIRQPDGTSGISLDPDAQFRVDLANAASEDLIIHWHGQKPPYLQDGIADANRPLIANAKTQSYDYAAVSGTHWMHSHHSLQEQALMAAPLVVRSREDLKADVQEVTVLLHDFSFRDPAEILAGLTGGATAHDMGGMAAAPGKKEESGMAGMSHSAMKMGTVEKPAASSGMMMDMGADLNDVEFDAFLANDRTLDDPLVVRTERNDRIRLRLINGAASSGFWIDLGALKGTLVAVDGMPVMPTADTRFPMSMAQRLDILVDIPAGSAFPILAQVEGKQQRTGFILAAPATQVAKISGLADGNATALDLSLEAKLRTLHPHSSRAADVELKMALTGSMSSYVWSINNQIWPNVERPVIKEGQHVVIELMNQTMMAHPMHLHGHHFQVIGLNGNNFAGAVRDTVLVPSMGSVRIAFDANNPGRWPLHCHNLYHMLTGMMTELVYDTFA
;
A
#
# COMPACT_ATOMS: atom_id res chain seq x y z
N MET A 1 46.42 39.31 1.75
CA MET A 1 46.62 38.26 2.77
C MET A 1 45.38 38.20 3.64
N ASN A 2 44.44 37.32 3.25
CA ASN A 2 43.20 37.13 4.00
C ASN A 2 43.28 35.79 4.72
N HIS A 3 43.33 35.82 6.03
CA HIS A 3 43.29 34.64 6.89
C HIS A 3 41.84 34.19 7.07
N LEU A 4 41.52 33.00 6.56
CA LEU A 4 40.31 32.29 6.84
C LEU A 4 40.39 31.68 8.26
N LEU A 5 39.49 32.10 9.14
CA LEU A 5 39.33 31.53 10.48
C LEU A 5 38.55 30.19 10.40
N ASN A 6 39.23 29.15 10.82
CA ASN A 6 38.70 27.79 10.86
C ASN A 6 37.95 27.56 12.19
N ARG A 7 36.72 27.03 12.10
CA ARG A 7 35.78 26.83 13.22
C ARG A 7 36.20 25.81 14.30
N ARG A 8 37.46 25.32 14.27
CA ARG A 8 37.94 24.30 15.20
C ARG A 8 38.80 24.82 16.36
N SER A 9 38.97 26.12 16.53
CA SER A 9 39.92 26.70 17.50
C SER A 9 39.25 27.38 18.70
N LEU A 10 38.03 27.04 19.10
CA LEU A 10 37.33 27.74 20.19
C LEU A 10 36.87 26.76 21.28
N LEU A 11 37.69 25.81 21.67
CA LEU A 11 37.49 24.98 22.87
C LEU A 11 38.80 24.65 23.55
N SER A 12 39.44 25.66 24.16
CA SER A 12 40.43 25.41 25.23
C SER A 12 40.55 26.66 26.08
N GLY A 13 40.12 26.56 27.30
CA GLY A 13 40.45 27.54 28.34
C GLY A 13 39.39 27.78 29.37
N SER A 14 39.62 27.21 30.52
CA SER A 14 39.28 27.65 31.89
C SER A 14 38.38 26.70 32.69
N ALA A 15 39.04 25.85 33.45
CA ALA A 15 38.44 25.21 34.62
C ALA A 15 38.29 26.23 35.74
N ALA A 16 37.08 26.44 36.20
CA ALA A 16 36.80 27.04 37.50
C ALA A 16 35.77 26.15 38.22
N LEU A 17 36.21 25.47 39.26
CA LEU A 17 35.33 24.77 40.20
C LEU A 17 34.50 25.80 40.95
N ILE A 18 33.19 25.75 40.78
CA ILE A 18 32.22 26.30 41.71
C ILE A 18 31.22 25.19 42.03
N THR A 19 31.33 24.65 43.24
CA THR A 19 30.33 23.79 43.86
C THR A 19 29.14 24.64 44.26
N VAL A 20 28.02 24.51 43.52
CA VAL A 20 26.71 25.00 43.94
C VAL A 20 25.72 23.85 43.77
N GLY A 21 24.95 23.60 44.81
CA GLY A 21 24.03 22.50 44.94
C GLY A 21 23.07 22.36 43.78
N GLY A 22 23.02 21.15 43.23
CA GLY A 22 22.22 20.83 42.08
C GLY A 22 20.72 20.83 42.38
N ILE A 23 20.00 21.81 41.87
CA ILE A 23 18.60 21.64 41.51
C ILE A 23 18.65 20.94 40.15
N ALA A 24 18.38 19.64 40.14
CA ALA A 24 18.15 18.91 38.89
C ALA A 24 16.92 19.52 38.22
N SER A 25 17.14 20.47 37.31
CA SER A 25 16.12 20.88 36.38
C SER A 25 15.85 19.67 35.50
N PHE A 26 14.78 18.94 35.80
CA PHE A 26 14.18 18.03 34.82
C PHE A 26 13.85 18.89 33.59
N ALA A 27 14.71 18.86 32.60
CA ALA A 27 14.36 19.38 31.29
C ALA A 27 13.12 18.60 30.85
N ARG A 28 11.97 19.25 30.93
CA ARG A 28 10.74 18.74 30.36
C ARG A 28 11.04 18.55 28.87
N ALA A 29 11.16 17.30 28.44
CA ALA A 29 11.32 16.98 27.03
C ALA A 29 10.26 17.79 26.29
N ALA A 30 10.69 18.67 25.38
CA ALA A 30 9.77 19.42 24.55
C ALA A 30 8.93 18.39 23.83
N THR A 31 7.61 18.41 24.03
CA THR A 31 6.72 17.51 23.31
C THR A 31 6.92 17.78 21.81
N ALA A 32 7.15 16.73 21.03
CA ALA A 32 7.29 16.86 19.59
C ALA A 32 6.13 17.65 18.99
N PRO A 33 6.36 18.52 18.02
CA PRO A 33 5.29 19.30 17.41
C PRO A 33 4.22 18.40 16.81
N VAL A 34 2.97 18.81 16.89
CA VAL A 34 1.84 18.11 16.27
C VAL A 34 1.79 18.52 14.79
N THR A 35 1.85 17.55 13.90
CA THR A 35 1.60 17.75 12.46
C THR A 35 0.11 17.90 12.24
N LYS A 36 -0.30 18.96 11.56
CA LYS A 36 -1.70 19.18 11.18
C LYS A 36 -1.90 18.69 9.75
N LEU A 37 -2.90 17.85 9.55
CA LEU A 37 -3.38 17.44 8.24
C LEU A 37 -4.83 17.85 8.06
N THR A 38 -5.15 18.31 6.87
CA THR A 38 -6.53 18.59 6.47
C THR A 38 -6.86 17.72 5.25
N ILE A 39 -8.03 17.07 5.31
CA ILE A 39 -8.60 16.37 4.18
C ILE A 39 -9.69 17.26 3.60
N ASP A 40 -9.55 17.63 2.35
CA ASP A 40 -10.48 18.46 1.59
C ASP A 40 -10.54 18.02 0.13
N HIS A 41 -11.41 18.64 -0.66
CA HIS A 41 -11.40 18.50 -2.11
C HIS A 41 -10.43 19.51 -2.75
N ARG A 42 -9.75 19.06 -3.79
CA ARG A 42 -8.86 19.88 -4.62
C ARG A 42 -9.11 19.61 -6.10
N THR A 43 -8.72 20.55 -6.94
CA THR A 43 -8.81 20.37 -8.39
C THR A 43 -7.42 20.04 -8.93
N ILE A 44 -7.35 19.00 -9.77
CA ILE A 44 -6.19 18.68 -10.59
C ILE A 44 -6.56 18.79 -12.07
N GLU A 45 -5.56 18.90 -12.92
CA GLU A 45 -5.74 18.83 -14.36
C GLU A 45 -5.27 17.47 -14.84
N VAL A 46 -6.14 16.75 -15.56
CA VAL A 46 -5.84 15.45 -16.16
C VAL A 46 -6.25 15.48 -17.63
N MET A 47 -5.29 15.32 -18.55
CA MET A 47 -5.54 15.31 -20.00
C MET A 47 -6.30 16.54 -20.50
N GLY A 48 -5.96 17.73 -20.00
CA GLY A 48 -6.60 19.01 -20.37
C GLY A 48 -7.96 19.26 -19.73
N LYS A 49 -8.41 18.42 -18.80
CA LYS A 49 -9.70 18.54 -18.10
C LYS A 49 -9.48 18.74 -16.60
N ALA A 50 -10.30 19.59 -15.99
CA ALA A 50 -10.34 19.73 -14.54
C ALA A 50 -11.05 18.52 -13.91
N ALA A 51 -10.47 17.99 -12.83
CA ALA A 51 -11.05 16.92 -12.02
C ALA A 51 -11.01 17.29 -10.54
N THR A 52 -12.10 17.06 -9.83
CA THR A 52 -12.17 17.24 -8.38
C THR A 52 -11.82 15.91 -7.71
N VAL A 53 -10.81 15.93 -6.83
CA VAL A 53 -10.30 14.78 -6.11
C VAL A 53 -10.05 15.16 -4.66
N PHE A 54 -9.84 14.18 -3.79
CA PHE A 54 -9.41 14.46 -2.42
C PHE A 54 -7.95 14.89 -2.33
N GLY A 55 -7.61 15.56 -1.24
CA GLY A 55 -6.24 15.88 -0.84
C GLY A 55 -6.05 15.66 0.64
N ILE A 56 -4.90 15.15 1.04
CA ILE A 56 -4.45 15.05 2.44
C ILE A 56 -3.23 15.95 2.56
N ARG A 57 -3.40 17.13 3.15
CA ARG A 57 -2.40 18.20 3.05
C ARG A 57 -2.10 18.85 4.39
N GLN A 58 -0.85 19.29 4.53
CA GLN A 58 -0.39 20.17 5.60
C GLN A 58 -0.84 21.61 5.33
N PRO A 59 -0.76 22.52 6.33
CA PRO A 59 -1.17 23.91 6.16
C PRO A 59 -0.42 24.71 5.08
N ASP A 60 0.80 24.29 4.74
CA ASP A 60 1.61 24.89 3.67
C ASP A 60 1.29 24.33 2.28
N GLY A 61 0.34 23.39 2.19
CA GLY A 61 -0.06 22.73 0.95
C GLY A 61 0.72 21.44 0.63
N THR A 62 1.73 21.08 1.42
CA THR A 62 2.48 19.84 1.23
C THR A 62 1.57 18.63 1.38
N SER A 63 1.58 17.73 0.40
CA SER A 63 0.85 16.45 0.47
C SER A 63 1.61 15.46 1.34
N GLY A 64 0.89 14.82 2.28
CA GLY A 64 1.43 13.79 3.14
C GLY A 64 2.37 14.30 4.25
N ILE A 65 3.17 13.38 4.78
CA ILE A 65 4.05 13.62 5.94
C ILE A 65 5.44 13.07 5.64
N SER A 66 6.48 13.82 6.07
CA SER A 66 7.84 13.33 6.19
C SER A 66 8.33 13.56 7.62
N LEU A 67 8.76 12.49 8.30
CA LEU A 67 9.26 12.52 9.66
C LEU A 67 10.74 12.16 9.69
N ASP A 68 11.46 12.75 10.66
CA ASP A 68 12.84 12.38 10.95
C ASP A 68 12.91 11.10 11.81
N PRO A 69 14.07 10.45 11.89
CA PRO A 69 14.25 9.26 12.70
C PRO A 69 13.83 9.46 14.16
N ASP A 70 13.26 8.42 14.74
CA ASP A 70 12.79 8.38 16.12
C ASP A 70 11.68 9.41 16.44
N ALA A 71 11.10 10.05 15.43
CA ALA A 71 9.99 10.97 15.64
C ALA A 71 8.76 10.23 16.14
N GLN A 72 8.07 10.84 17.11
CA GLN A 72 6.72 10.40 17.49
C GLN A 72 5.74 10.81 16.39
N PHE A 73 4.92 9.86 15.93
CA PHE A 73 3.81 10.17 15.02
C PHE A 73 2.73 10.89 15.79
N ARG A 74 2.68 12.22 15.66
CA ARG A 74 1.70 13.07 16.32
C ARG A 74 0.98 13.90 15.28
N VAL A 75 -0.27 13.54 15.01
CA VAL A 75 -1.06 14.11 13.93
C VAL A 75 -2.44 14.51 14.43
N ASP A 76 -2.84 15.75 14.12
CA ASP A 76 -4.23 16.18 14.16
C ASP A 76 -4.77 16.16 12.73
N LEU A 77 -5.70 15.25 12.46
CA LEU A 77 -6.34 15.06 11.16
C LEU A 77 -7.71 15.73 11.16
N ALA A 78 -7.85 16.82 10.44
CA ALA A 78 -9.10 17.55 10.29
C ALA A 78 -9.84 17.11 9.01
N ASN A 79 -11.10 16.74 9.17
CA ASN A 79 -12.00 16.48 8.07
C ASN A 79 -12.67 17.79 7.63
N ALA A 80 -12.26 18.34 6.48
CA ALA A 80 -12.90 19.46 5.81
C ALA A 80 -13.62 19.05 4.51
N ALA A 81 -13.71 17.74 4.24
CA ALA A 81 -14.55 17.19 3.18
C ALA A 81 -16.03 17.25 3.62
N SER A 82 -16.94 17.19 2.65
CA SER A 82 -18.39 17.24 2.93
C SER A 82 -18.99 15.90 3.38
N GLU A 83 -18.17 14.90 3.58
CA GLU A 83 -18.56 13.51 3.91
C GLU A 83 -17.73 12.95 5.05
N ASP A 84 -18.21 11.87 5.68
CA ASP A 84 -17.50 11.16 6.72
C ASP A 84 -16.35 10.34 6.12
N LEU A 85 -15.23 10.22 6.84
CA LEU A 85 -14.04 9.54 6.37
C LEU A 85 -13.27 8.86 7.51
N ILE A 86 -12.33 8.01 7.16
CA ILE A 86 -11.30 7.51 8.06
C ILE A 86 -10.02 7.26 7.25
N ILE A 87 -8.85 7.47 7.85
CA ILE A 87 -7.56 7.28 7.20
C ILE A 87 -6.80 6.16 7.87
N HIS A 88 -6.43 5.17 7.09
CA HIS A 88 -5.49 4.12 7.48
C HIS A 88 -4.04 4.58 7.24
N TRP A 89 -3.19 4.28 8.22
CA TRP A 89 -1.75 4.58 8.20
C TRP A 89 -0.97 3.36 7.71
N HIS A 90 -1.06 3.10 6.41
CA HIS A 90 -0.57 1.88 5.79
C HIS A 90 0.93 1.66 6.00
N GLY A 91 1.30 0.52 6.54
CA GLY A 91 2.67 0.14 6.87
C GLY A 91 3.12 0.58 8.27
N GLN A 92 2.31 1.37 9.00
CA GLN A 92 2.57 1.68 10.39
C GLN A 92 2.02 0.59 11.32
N LYS A 93 2.47 0.61 12.58
CA LYS A 93 2.00 -0.32 13.63
C LYS A 93 1.42 0.46 14.81
N PRO A 94 0.33 1.19 14.62
CA PRO A 94 -0.29 1.94 15.70
C PRO A 94 -0.94 1.00 16.72
N PRO A 95 -1.30 1.49 17.91
CA PRO A 95 -2.29 0.83 18.75
C PRO A 95 -3.59 0.64 17.97
N TYR A 96 -4.31 -0.46 18.21
CA TYR A 96 -5.53 -0.84 17.49
C TYR A 96 -6.53 0.29 17.26
N LEU A 97 -6.78 1.13 18.29
CA LEU A 97 -7.73 2.23 18.17
C LEU A 97 -7.28 3.39 17.25
N GLN A 98 -6.03 3.37 16.80
CA GLN A 98 -5.44 4.40 15.95
C GLN A 98 -5.12 3.93 14.53
N ASP A 99 -5.52 2.71 14.17
CA ASP A 99 -5.20 2.10 12.87
C ASP A 99 -5.91 2.78 11.68
N GLY A 100 -7.06 3.39 11.91
CA GLY A 100 -7.82 4.04 10.83
C GLY A 100 -8.75 3.11 10.07
N ILE A 101 -9.33 2.11 10.74
CA ILE A 101 -10.44 1.30 10.26
C ILE A 101 -11.67 1.59 11.09
N ALA A 102 -12.81 1.83 10.45
CA ALA A 102 -14.06 2.08 11.14
C ALA A 102 -14.68 0.78 11.67
N ASP A 103 -15.04 0.80 12.94
CA ASP A 103 -15.86 -0.23 13.60
C ASP A 103 -16.66 0.38 14.75
N ALA A 104 -17.30 -0.46 15.57
CA ALA A 104 -18.10 0.00 16.71
C ALA A 104 -17.31 0.87 17.74
N ASN A 105 -15.98 0.68 17.83
CA ASN A 105 -15.10 1.39 18.75
C ASN A 105 -14.35 2.55 18.09
N ARG A 106 -14.35 2.59 16.76
CA ARG A 106 -13.62 3.56 15.92
C ARG A 106 -14.59 4.14 14.89
N PRO A 107 -15.39 5.14 15.25
CA PRO A 107 -16.32 5.75 14.31
C PRO A 107 -15.57 6.52 13.22
N LEU A 108 -16.23 6.74 12.09
CA LEU A 108 -15.76 7.66 11.07
C LEU A 108 -15.57 9.07 11.65
N ILE A 109 -14.64 9.80 11.08
CA ILE A 109 -14.43 11.22 11.38
C ILE A 109 -15.47 12.01 10.60
N ALA A 110 -16.48 12.50 11.31
CA ALA A 110 -17.54 13.29 10.69
C ALA A 110 -17.00 14.62 10.11
N ASN A 111 -17.73 15.18 9.14
CA ASN A 111 -17.41 16.48 8.58
C ASN A 111 -17.19 17.55 9.67
N ALA A 112 -16.21 18.43 9.48
CA ALA A 112 -15.76 19.47 10.40
C ALA A 112 -15.27 18.97 11.79
N LYS A 113 -14.92 17.68 11.91
CA LYS A 113 -14.28 17.12 13.10
C LYS A 113 -12.79 16.90 12.88
N THR A 114 -12.07 16.81 13.99
CA THR A 114 -10.64 16.49 14.02
C THR A 114 -10.42 15.29 14.92
N GLN A 115 -9.55 14.38 14.48
CA GLN A 115 -9.08 13.25 15.28
C GLN A 115 -7.58 13.35 15.46
N SER A 116 -7.10 13.08 16.68
CA SER A 116 -5.68 13.10 17.02
C SER A 116 -5.14 11.69 17.08
N TYR A 117 -3.90 11.55 16.64
CA TYR A 117 -3.12 10.31 16.64
C TYR A 117 -1.78 10.55 17.33
N ASP A 118 -1.35 9.59 18.16
CA ASP A 118 -0.08 9.69 18.90
C ASP A 118 0.47 8.28 19.16
N TYR A 119 1.50 7.87 18.38
CA TYR A 119 2.16 6.57 18.53
C TYR A 119 3.61 6.63 18.02
N ALA A 120 4.41 5.61 18.33
CA ALA A 120 5.78 5.49 17.83
C ALA A 120 5.78 5.16 16.33
N ALA A 121 6.36 6.03 15.50
CA ALA A 121 6.43 5.83 14.07
C ALA A 121 7.39 4.69 13.70
N VAL A 122 7.02 3.92 12.69
CA VAL A 122 7.90 2.92 12.06
C VAL A 122 8.64 3.57 10.89
N SER A 123 9.98 3.47 10.87
CA SER A 123 10.79 4.00 9.77
C SER A 123 10.53 3.27 8.46
N GLY A 124 10.58 4.02 7.35
CA GLY A 124 10.44 3.50 6.00
C GLY A 124 9.56 4.38 5.10
N THR A 125 9.33 3.89 3.89
CA THR A 125 8.39 4.47 2.93
C THR A 125 7.03 3.82 3.13
N HIS A 126 6.09 4.59 3.63
CA HIS A 126 4.71 4.23 3.90
C HIS A 126 3.78 5.21 3.19
N TRP A 127 2.48 5.03 3.38
CA TRP A 127 1.49 5.95 2.84
C TRP A 127 0.25 5.97 3.73
N MET A 128 -0.67 6.86 3.44
CA MET A 128 -1.95 6.95 4.12
C MET A 128 -3.05 7.04 3.08
N HIS A 129 -4.16 6.39 3.33
CA HIS A 129 -5.30 6.39 2.41
C HIS A 129 -6.62 6.18 3.14
N SER A 130 -7.72 6.51 2.47
CA SER A 130 -9.04 6.21 3.01
C SER A 130 -9.26 4.70 3.08
N HIS A 131 -9.83 4.25 4.18
CA HIS A 131 -10.35 2.90 4.33
C HIS A 131 -11.88 2.90 4.44
N HIS A 132 -12.52 3.90 3.80
CA HIS A 132 -13.96 4.04 3.77
C HIS A 132 -14.49 4.14 2.35
N SER A 133 -15.39 3.22 1.99
CA SER A 133 -16.08 3.21 0.69
C SER A 133 -15.08 3.30 -0.50
N LEU A 134 -15.35 4.17 -1.46
CA LEU A 134 -14.58 4.34 -2.69
C LEU A 134 -13.67 5.58 -2.68
N GLN A 135 -13.43 6.18 -1.50
CA GLN A 135 -12.67 7.43 -1.39
C GLN A 135 -11.21 7.27 -1.82
N GLU A 136 -10.62 6.07 -1.69
CA GLU A 136 -9.29 5.77 -2.20
C GLU A 136 -9.22 5.94 -3.72
N GLN A 137 -10.21 5.44 -4.48
CA GLN A 137 -10.30 5.64 -5.93
C GLN A 137 -10.44 7.13 -6.30
N ALA A 138 -11.02 7.94 -5.44
CA ALA A 138 -11.11 9.39 -5.60
C ALA A 138 -9.85 10.13 -5.10
N LEU A 139 -8.72 9.42 -5.03
CA LEU A 139 -7.40 9.90 -4.65
C LEU A 139 -7.28 10.43 -3.20
N MET A 140 -8.06 9.88 -2.26
CA MET A 140 -7.85 10.16 -0.85
C MET A 140 -6.66 9.35 -0.33
N ALA A 141 -5.47 9.76 -0.76
CA ALA A 141 -4.20 9.13 -0.41
C ALA A 141 -3.07 10.16 -0.38
N ALA A 142 -2.01 9.88 0.39
CA ALA A 142 -0.82 10.71 0.45
C ALA A 142 0.40 9.91 0.96
N PRO A 143 1.64 10.30 0.64
CA PRO A 143 2.84 9.68 1.17
C PRO A 143 2.99 9.86 2.69
N LEU A 144 3.54 8.85 3.35
CA LEU A 144 4.02 8.89 4.72
C LEU A 144 5.45 8.33 4.77
N VAL A 145 6.41 9.20 4.85
CA VAL A 145 7.83 8.82 4.90
C VAL A 145 8.36 9.04 6.31
N VAL A 146 8.92 8.02 6.91
CA VAL A 146 9.64 8.12 8.18
C VAL A 146 11.09 7.74 7.91
N ARG A 147 11.98 8.73 7.87
CA ARG A 147 13.39 8.50 7.56
C ARG A 147 14.05 7.64 8.64
N SER A 148 14.97 6.78 8.22
CA SER A 148 15.86 6.09 9.13
C SER A 148 17.11 6.96 9.42
N ARG A 149 17.88 6.58 10.44
CA ARG A 149 19.18 7.23 10.71
C ARG A 149 20.17 7.00 9.57
N GLU A 150 20.04 5.87 8.88
CA GLU A 150 20.83 5.51 7.70
C GLU A 150 20.47 6.39 6.51
N ASP A 151 19.20 6.73 6.33
CA ASP A 151 18.75 7.66 5.27
C ASP A 151 19.39 9.04 5.43
N LEU A 152 19.38 9.57 6.66
CA LEU A 152 20.00 10.87 6.93
C LEU A 152 21.53 10.84 6.75
N LYS A 153 22.20 9.72 7.08
CA LYS A 153 23.64 9.58 6.88
C LYS A 153 24.02 9.46 5.41
N ALA A 154 23.15 8.87 4.60
CA ALA A 154 23.40 8.70 3.18
C ALA A 154 23.47 10.03 2.43
N ASP A 155 22.81 11.09 2.94
CA ASP A 155 22.79 12.46 2.37
C ASP A 155 22.54 12.46 0.86
N VAL A 156 21.56 11.67 0.41
CA VAL A 156 21.14 11.58 -0.97
C VAL A 156 19.84 12.35 -1.19
N GLN A 157 19.64 12.88 -2.38
CA GLN A 157 18.36 13.47 -2.76
C GLN A 157 17.28 12.41 -2.77
N GLU A 158 16.14 12.66 -2.08
CA GLU A 158 15.00 11.77 -2.04
C GLU A 158 13.90 12.26 -3.00
N VAL A 159 13.31 11.35 -3.74
CA VAL A 159 12.20 11.63 -4.67
C VAL A 159 11.08 10.67 -4.34
N THR A 160 10.01 11.19 -3.75
CA THR A 160 8.81 10.41 -3.42
C THR A 160 7.77 10.56 -4.51
N VAL A 161 7.31 9.44 -5.04
CA VAL A 161 6.30 9.40 -6.10
C VAL A 161 5.18 8.44 -5.71
N LEU A 162 3.96 8.95 -5.71
CA LEU A 162 2.73 8.21 -5.50
C LEU A 162 2.07 8.01 -6.87
N LEU A 163 1.87 6.74 -7.23
CA LEU A 163 1.22 6.33 -8.47
C LEU A 163 -0.27 6.08 -8.21
N HIS A 164 -1.12 6.47 -9.15
CA HIS A 164 -2.56 6.23 -9.12
C HIS A 164 -3.10 5.80 -10.47
N ASP A 165 -4.18 5.04 -10.46
CA ASP A 165 -5.15 4.96 -11.55
C ASP A 165 -6.21 6.05 -11.36
N PHE A 166 -6.77 6.55 -12.45
CA PHE A 166 -7.69 7.68 -12.44
C PHE A 166 -8.83 7.47 -13.45
N SER A 167 -10.03 7.82 -13.05
CA SER A 167 -11.17 7.91 -13.95
C SER A 167 -11.96 9.20 -13.73
N PHE A 168 -12.54 9.73 -14.83
CA PHE A 168 -13.53 10.81 -14.75
C PHE A 168 -14.92 10.30 -14.37
N ARG A 169 -15.15 8.97 -14.42
CA ARG A 169 -16.40 8.36 -13.96
C ARG A 169 -16.46 8.37 -12.44
N ASP A 170 -17.67 8.46 -11.93
CA ASP A 170 -17.90 8.26 -10.49
C ASP A 170 -17.43 6.85 -10.08
N PRO A 171 -16.63 6.69 -9.03
CA PRO A 171 -16.22 5.39 -8.53
C PRO A 171 -17.38 4.43 -8.21
N ALA A 172 -18.53 4.96 -7.79
CA ALA A 172 -19.73 4.14 -7.56
C ALA A 172 -20.34 3.58 -8.87
N GLU A 173 -20.25 4.33 -9.97
CA GLU A 173 -20.66 3.84 -11.28
C GLU A 173 -19.74 2.72 -11.79
N ILE A 174 -18.43 2.84 -11.50
CA ILE A 174 -17.46 1.79 -11.83
C ILE A 174 -17.83 0.50 -11.07
N LEU A 175 -18.00 0.59 -9.75
CA LEU A 175 -18.38 -0.57 -8.93
C LEU A 175 -19.72 -1.18 -9.37
N ALA A 176 -20.73 -0.34 -9.63
CA ALA A 176 -22.02 -0.80 -10.14
C ALA A 176 -21.90 -1.53 -11.50
N GLY A 177 -21.02 -1.05 -12.37
CA GLY A 177 -20.71 -1.73 -13.63
C GLY A 177 -20.10 -3.12 -13.43
N LEU A 178 -19.17 -3.26 -12.48
CA LEU A 178 -18.53 -4.53 -12.14
C LEU A 178 -19.50 -5.54 -11.51
N THR A 179 -20.39 -5.07 -10.65
CA THR A 179 -21.33 -5.91 -9.88
C THR A 179 -22.67 -6.13 -10.56
N GLY A 180 -22.84 -5.71 -11.82
CA GLY A 180 -24.09 -5.84 -12.55
C GLY A 180 -25.23 -4.98 -12.01
N GLY A 181 -24.92 -3.88 -11.33
CA GLY A 181 -25.87 -2.91 -10.77
C GLY A 181 -26.21 -3.13 -9.29
N ALA A 182 -25.65 -4.13 -8.63
CA ALA A 182 -25.71 -4.20 -7.16
C ALA A 182 -24.96 -3.03 -6.55
N THR A 183 -25.56 -2.32 -5.60
CA THR A 183 -24.92 -1.18 -4.94
C THR A 183 -24.03 -1.64 -3.78
N ALA A 184 -23.01 -0.87 -3.43
CA ALA A 184 -22.15 -1.14 -2.27
C ALA A 184 -22.95 -1.22 -0.95
N HIS A 185 -24.14 -0.64 -0.89
CA HIS A 185 -25.06 -0.75 0.24
C HIS A 185 -25.70 -2.15 0.37
N ASP A 186 -25.89 -2.86 -0.74
CA ASP A 186 -26.41 -4.24 -0.73
C ASP A 186 -25.34 -5.27 -0.39
N MET A 187 -24.06 -4.89 -0.47
CA MET A 187 -22.91 -5.76 -0.31
C MET A 187 -22.26 -5.71 1.08
N GLY A 188 -22.93 -5.13 2.07
CA GLY A 188 -22.50 -5.11 3.47
C GLY A 188 -21.64 -3.89 3.82
N GLY A 189 -22.29 -2.87 4.33
CA GLY A 189 -21.62 -1.66 4.82
C GLY A 189 -20.60 -1.96 5.91
N MET A 190 -19.51 -1.24 5.91
CA MET A 190 -18.43 -1.25 6.92
C MET A 190 -18.88 -0.73 8.31
N ALA A 191 -20.15 -0.76 8.63
CA ALA A 191 -20.68 -0.40 9.96
C ALA A 191 -21.54 -1.55 10.49
N ALA A 192 -21.03 -2.33 11.42
CA ALA A 192 -21.81 -3.27 12.18
C ALA A 192 -22.78 -2.52 13.10
N ALA A 193 -24.06 -2.43 12.71
CA ALA A 193 -25.14 -2.08 13.62
C ALA A 193 -25.58 -3.34 14.39
N PRO A 194 -25.85 -3.26 15.71
CA PRO A 194 -26.31 -4.40 16.50
C PRO A 194 -27.73 -4.83 16.09
N GLY A 195 -27.89 -6.14 15.88
CA GLY A 195 -29.08 -6.75 15.33
C GLY A 195 -30.37 -6.50 16.10
N LYS A 196 -31.44 -6.31 15.33
CA LYS A 196 -32.80 -6.69 15.74
C LYS A 196 -33.17 -7.97 14.99
N LYS A 197 -33.50 -9.00 15.77
CA LYS A 197 -34.15 -10.21 15.25
C LYS A 197 -35.55 -9.84 14.79
N GLU A 198 -35.88 -10.05 13.54
CA GLU A 198 -37.25 -10.23 13.09
C GLU A 198 -37.41 -11.67 12.60
N GLU A 199 -38.28 -12.40 13.28
CA GLU A 199 -38.83 -13.67 12.83
C GLU A 199 -39.80 -13.40 11.67
N SER A 200 -39.57 -14.03 10.52
CA SER A 200 -40.67 -14.22 9.54
C SER A 200 -40.60 -15.61 8.96
N GLY A 201 -41.79 -16.21 8.93
CA GLY A 201 -42.10 -17.59 8.81
C GLY A 201 -41.70 -18.27 7.48
N MET A 202 -41.50 -19.57 7.63
CA MET A 202 -41.35 -20.55 6.55
C MET A 202 -42.64 -20.69 5.73
N ALA A 203 -42.50 -20.67 4.41
CA ALA A 203 -43.41 -21.33 3.51
C ALA A 203 -42.59 -22.22 2.56
N GLY A 204 -42.86 -23.53 2.56
CA GLY A 204 -42.10 -24.55 1.91
C GLY A 204 -42.23 -24.56 0.39
N MET A 205 -41.17 -25.08 -0.27
CA MET A 205 -41.25 -25.61 -1.63
C MET A 205 -40.54 -26.95 -1.74
N SER A 206 -41.23 -27.87 -2.39
CA SER A 206 -40.96 -29.28 -2.47
C SER A 206 -39.77 -29.67 -3.33
N HIS A 207 -39.04 -30.70 -2.87
CA HIS A 207 -38.02 -31.42 -3.61
C HIS A 207 -38.58 -32.18 -4.80
N SER A 208 -38.07 -31.94 -6.01
CA SER A 208 -38.16 -32.87 -7.15
C SER A 208 -36.77 -33.50 -7.37
N ALA A 209 -36.70 -34.79 -7.18
CA ALA A 209 -35.52 -35.59 -7.43
C ALA A 209 -35.24 -35.72 -8.94
N MET A 210 -34.07 -35.35 -9.41
CA MET A 210 -33.55 -35.69 -10.73
C MET A 210 -32.57 -36.87 -10.66
N LYS A 211 -32.87 -37.88 -11.51
CA LYS A 211 -32.10 -39.11 -11.66
C LYS A 211 -30.69 -38.84 -12.20
N MET A 212 -29.72 -39.52 -11.63
CA MET A 212 -28.34 -39.64 -12.15
C MET A 212 -28.35 -40.39 -13.49
N GLY A 213 -27.84 -39.73 -14.53
CA GLY A 213 -27.43 -40.34 -15.79
C GLY A 213 -25.93 -40.56 -15.80
N THR A 214 -25.52 -41.75 -16.19
CA THR A 214 -24.10 -42.16 -16.35
C THR A 214 -23.45 -41.33 -17.47
N VAL A 215 -22.33 -40.67 -17.16
CA VAL A 215 -21.56 -39.90 -18.15
C VAL A 215 -20.42 -40.79 -18.66
N GLU A 216 -20.45 -41.06 -19.97
CA GLU A 216 -19.30 -41.64 -20.71
C GLU A 216 -18.17 -40.64 -20.81
N LYS A 217 -16.94 -41.17 -20.74
CA LYS A 217 -15.66 -40.44 -20.79
C LYS A 217 -15.43 -39.94 -22.24
N PRO A 218 -15.30 -38.62 -22.50
CA PRO A 218 -14.93 -38.15 -23.81
C PRO A 218 -13.42 -38.35 -24.07
N ALA A 219 -13.10 -38.77 -25.29
CA ALA A 219 -11.74 -38.91 -25.80
C ALA A 219 -11.03 -37.54 -25.89
N ALA A 220 -9.73 -37.54 -25.66
CA ALA A 220 -8.85 -36.38 -25.79
C ALA A 220 -8.91 -35.81 -27.23
N SER A 221 -9.55 -34.66 -27.39
CA SER A 221 -9.39 -33.82 -28.56
C SER A 221 -8.29 -32.78 -28.24
N SER A 222 -7.25 -32.76 -29.02
CA SER A 222 -6.25 -31.68 -29.10
C SER A 222 -6.94 -30.42 -29.67
N GLY A 223 -7.70 -29.73 -28.82
CA GLY A 223 -8.24 -28.42 -29.12
C GLY A 223 -7.15 -27.37 -28.88
N MET A 224 -6.90 -26.54 -29.88
CA MET A 224 -6.15 -25.28 -29.74
C MET A 224 -6.63 -24.60 -28.45
N MET A 225 -5.74 -24.44 -27.47
CA MET A 225 -5.93 -23.43 -26.42
C MET A 225 -5.93 -22.10 -27.15
N MET A 226 -7.12 -21.52 -27.36
CA MET A 226 -7.21 -20.09 -27.57
C MET A 226 -6.54 -19.48 -26.32
N ASP A 227 -5.50 -18.70 -26.56
CA ASP A 227 -4.94 -17.79 -25.59
C ASP A 227 -6.05 -16.79 -25.21
N MET A 228 -6.87 -17.18 -24.26
CA MET A 228 -7.78 -16.28 -23.53
C MET A 228 -6.81 -15.53 -22.62
N GLY A 229 -6.23 -14.45 -23.17
CA GLY A 229 -5.37 -13.54 -22.40
C GLY A 229 -6.03 -13.30 -21.05
N ALA A 230 -5.28 -13.62 -19.98
CA ALA A 230 -5.78 -13.40 -18.63
C ALA A 230 -6.27 -11.96 -18.56
N ASP A 231 -7.53 -11.77 -18.14
CA ASP A 231 -8.05 -10.44 -17.86
C ASP A 231 -7.33 -9.94 -16.60
N LEU A 232 -6.33 -9.09 -16.80
CA LEU A 232 -5.43 -8.64 -15.75
C LEU A 232 -5.92 -7.35 -15.08
N ASN A 233 -7.02 -6.76 -15.59
CA ASN A 233 -7.49 -5.46 -15.13
C ASN A 233 -9.02 -5.45 -15.02
N ASP A 234 -9.53 -5.20 -13.84
CA ASP A 234 -10.97 -5.10 -13.60
C ASP A 234 -11.61 -3.87 -14.26
N VAL A 235 -10.84 -2.79 -14.36
CA VAL A 235 -11.32 -1.46 -14.74
C VAL A 235 -10.51 -0.87 -15.87
N GLU A 236 -11.22 -0.27 -16.85
CA GLU A 236 -10.60 0.63 -17.83
C GLU A 236 -10.56 2.04 -17.25
N PHE A 237 -9.36 2.49 -16.89
CA PHE A 237 -9.11 3.82 -16.37
C PHE A 237 -8.82 4.82 -17.50
N ASP A 238 -9.20 6.10 -17.27
CA ASP A 238 -8.97 7.19 -18.25
C ASP A 238 -7.50 7.61 -18.28
N ALA A 239 -6.81 7.55 -17.14
CA ALA A 239 -5.40 7.95 -17.01
C ALA A 239 -4.69 7.21 -15.87
N PHE A 240 -3.35 7.27 -15.90
CA PHE A 240 -2.49 6.87 -14.81
C PHE A 240 -1.60 8.04 -14.42
N LEU A 241 -1.46 8.26 -13.12
CA LEU A 241 -0.84 9.46 -12.58
C LEU A 241 0.42 9.14 -11.78
N ALA A 242 1.40 10.02 -11.86
CA ALA A 242 2.56 10.06 -10.96
C ALA A 242 2.58 11.44 -10.28
N ASN A 243 2.29 11.50 -8.98
CA ASN A 243 2.07 12.74 -8.23
C ASN A 243 1.10 13.68 -8.98
N ASP A 244 -0.11 13.20 -9.28
CA ASP A 244 -1.22 13.89 -9.95
C ASP A 244 -1.00 14.26 -11.43
N ARG A 245 0.10 13.86 -12.06
CA ARG A 245 0.45 14.23 -13.43
C ARG A 245 0.52 13.04 -14.35
N THR A 246 0.12 13.25 -15.61
CA THR A 246 0.32 12.30 -16.71
C THR A 246 1.65 12.57 -17.43
N LEU A 247 2.02 11.71 -18.39
CA LEU A 247 3.21 11.94 -19.24
C LEU A 247 3.02 13.05 -20.29
N ASP A 248 1.81 13.61 -20.46
CA ASP A 248 1.61 14.79 -21.29
C ASP A 248 2.16 16.06 -20.64
N ASP A 249 2.12 16.12 -19.30
CA ASP A 249 2.74 17.17 -18.48
C ASP A 249 3.43 16.53 -17.25
N PRO A 250 4.54 15.81 -17.45
CA PRO A 250 5.14 14.97 -16.41
C PRO A 250 5.80 15.79 -15.30
N LEU A 251 5.85 15.20 -14.10
CA LEU A 251 6.72 15.69 -13.05
C LEU A 251 8.19 15.61 -13.51
N VAL A 252 8.87 16.76 -13.55
CA VAL A 252 10.31 16.84 -13.82
C VAL A 252 11.03 17.19 -12.53
N VAL A 253 11.76 16.23 -12.00
CA VAL A 253 12.62 16.41 -10.82
C VAL A 253 14.01 16.80 -11.28
N ARG A 254 14.44 18.00 -10.90
CA ARG A 254 15.82 18.45 -11.16
C ARG A 254 16.76 17.83 -10.15
N THR A 255 17.79 17.16 -10.63
CA THR A 255 18.84 16.61 -9.77
C THR A 255 19.75 17.74 -9.32
N GLU A 256 20.03 17.80 -8.04
CA GLU A 256 20.85 18.89 -7.47
C GLU A 256 22.34 18.75 -7.82
N ARG A 257 22.78 17.52 -8.01
CA ARG A 257 24.18 17.15 -8.35
C ARG A 257 24.17 15.89 -9.23
N ASN A 258 25.32 15.49 -9.73
CA ASN A 258 25.50 14.22 -10.47
C ASN A 258 25.55 13.02 -9.52
N ASP A 259 24.67 12.97 -8.56
CA ASP A 259 24.79 12.09 -7.41
C ASP A 259 23.68 11.05 -7.40
N ARG A 260 23.78 10.17 -6.44
CA ARG A 260 22.80 9.11 -6.16
C ARG A 260 21.49 9.70 -5.66
N ILE A 261 20.40 9.21 -6.20
CA ILE A 261 19.04 9.57 -5.78
C ILE A 261 18.38 8.34 -5.16
N ARG A 262 17.60 8.54 -4.10
CA ARG A 262 16.66 7.56 -3.59
C ARG A 262 15.28 7.84 -4.15
N LEU A 263 14.78 6.92 -4.93
CA LEU A 263 13.38 6.88 -5.37
C LEU A 263 12.57 6.16 -4.30
N ARG A 264 11.53 6.82 -3.78
CA ARG A 264 10.53 6.25 -2.88
C ARG A 264 9.23 6.14 -3.67
N LEU A 265 9.00 4.97 -4.26
CA LEU A 265 7.84 4.71 -5.10
C LEU A 265 6.75 4.06 -4.28
N ILE A 266 5.53 4.57 -4.42
CA ILE A 266 4.33 4.09 -3.71
C ILE A 266 3.28 3.80 -4.78
N ASN A 267 2.76 2.58 -4.81
CA ASN A 267 1.60 2.29 -5.65
C ASN A 267 0.31 2.49 -4.84
N GLY A 268 -0.30 3.66 -4.98
CA GLY A 268 -1.59 4.02 -4.39
C GLY A 268 -2.76 3.84 -5.36
N ALA A 269 -2.59 3.10 -6.46
CA ALA A 269 -3.67 2.77 -7.37
C ALA A 269 -4.68 1.82 -6.71
N ALA A 270 -5.95 2.07 -6.94
CA ALA A 270 -7.02 1.28 -6.36
C ALA A 270 -7.12 -0.14 -6.95
N SER A 271 -6.76 -0.30 -8.24
CA SER A 271 -6.93 -1.58 -8.94
C SER A 271 -5.85 -1.87 -9.98
N SER A 272 -4.74 -1.10 -10.03
CA SER A 272 -3.73 -1.24 -11.07
C SER A 272 -2.35 -1.59 -10.53
N GLY A 273 -1.76 -2.66 -11.07
CA GLY A 273 -0.36 -3.00 -10.87
C GLY A 273 0.54 -2.39 -11.95
N PHE A 274 1.81 -2.16 -11.63
CA PHE A 274 2.77 -1.52 -12.52
C PHE A 274 4.08 -2.29 -12.65
N TRP A 275 4.67 -2.21 -13.82
CA TRP A 275 6.08 -2.46 -14.04
C TRP A 275 6.83 -1.14 -14.01
N ILE A 276 7.67 -0.95 -13.00
CA ILE A 276 8.56 0.21 -12.91
C ILE A 276 9.77 -0.03 -13.80
N ASP A 277 9.98 0.85 -14.76
CA ASP A 277 11.08 0.78 -15.75
C ASP A 277 12.00 2.00 -15.57
N LEU A 278 13.27 1.75 -15.27
CA LEU A 278 14.29 2.78 -15.07
C LEU A 278 15.00 3.15 -16.39
N GLY A 279 14.57 2.56 -17.51
CA GLY A 279 15.16 2.81 -18.82
C GLY A 279 16.64 2.43 -18.88
N ALA A 280 17.50 3.41 -19.15
CA ALA A 280 18.94 3.21 -19.22
C ALA A 280 19.65 3.17 -17.85
N LEU A 281 18.93 3.50 -16.77
CA LEU A 281 19.50 3.49 -15.42
C LEU A 281 19.44 2.08 -14.83
N LYS A 282 20.43 1.76 -14.02
CA LYS A 282 20.42 0.58 -13.15
C LYS A 282 20.06 1.01 -11.74
N GLY A 283 18.97 0.46 -11.19
CA GLY A 283 18.55 0.71 -9.83
C GLY A 283 19.03 -0.36 -8.87
N THR A 284 19.27 0.02 -7.63
CA THR A 284 19.50 -0.90 -6.51
C THR A 284 18.34 -0.78 -5.53
N LEU A 285 17.47 -1.78 -5.50
CA LEU A 285 16.37 -1.87 -4.54
C LEU A 285 16.96 -2.15 -3.16
N VAL A 286 16.62 -1.30 -2.18
CA VAL A 286 17.17 -1.34 -0.82
C VAL A 286 16.11 -1.54 0.26
N ALA A 287 14.83 -1.27 -0.06
CA ALA A 287 13.71 -1.57 0.82
C ALA A 287 12.44 -1.88 0.02
N VAL A 288 11.57 -2.71 0.59
CA VAL A 288 10.20 -2.97 0.13
C VAL A 288 9.25 -2.74 1.30
N ASP A 289 8.12 -2.09 1.05
CA ASP A 289 7.09 -1.77 2.05
C ASP A 289 7.66 -1.12 3.32
N GLY A 290 8.68 -0.26 3.14
CA GLY A 290 9.41 0.40 4.22
C GLY A 290 10.46 -0.46 4.92
N MET A 291 10.51 -1.77 4.66
CA MET A 291 11.43 -2.70 5.32
C MET A 291 12.69 -2.94 4.49
N PRO A 292 13.90 -2.86 5.12
CA PRO A 292 15.15 -3.00 4.41
C PRO A 292 15.37 -4.43 3.89
N VAL A 293 15.91 -4.53 2.67
CA VAL A 293 16.27 -5.80 2.04
C VAL A 293 17.74 -5.82 1.64
N MET A 294 18.27 -7.03 1.43
CA MET A 294 19.57 -7.19 0.78
C MET A 294 19.53 -6.50 -0.58
N PRO A 295 20.50 -5.61 -0.88
CA PRO A 295 20.50 -4.83 -2.11
C PRO A 295 20.35 -5.70 -3.36
N THR A 296 19.33 -5.43 -4.15
CA THR A 296 19.01 -6.18 -5.36
C THR A 296 18.99 -5.23 -6.55
N ALA A 297 19.87 -5.47 -7.53
CA ALA A 297 20.03 -4.57 -8.68
C ALA A 297 19.24 -5.09 -9.89
N ASP A 298 18.45 -4.18 -10.50
CA ASP A 298 17.71 -4.44 -11.73
C ASP A 298 17.43 -3.13 -12.47
N THR A 299 16.88 -3.21 -13.68
CA THR A 299 16.38 -2.05 -14.44
C THR A 299 14.85 -1.98 -14.45
N ARG A 300 14.18 -3.07 -14.05
CA ARG A 300 12.72 -3.19 -14.07
C ARG A 300 12.22 -3.94 -12.85
N PHE A 301 11.16 -3.41 -12.21
CA PHE A 301 10.63 -3.93 -10.95
C PHE A 301 9.10 -4.05 -11.02
N PRO A 302 8.52 -5.22 -10.69
CA PRO A 302 7.06 -5.36 -10.52
C PRO A 302 6.61 -4.69 -9.23
N MET A 303 5.43 -4.08 -9.25
CA MET A 303 4.87 -3.35 -8.12
C MET A 303 3.35 -3.45 -8.13
N SER A 304 2.77 -4.30 -7.28
CA SER A 304 1.32 -4.41 -7.14
C SER A 304 0.74 -3.29 -6.27
N MET A 305 -0.59 -3.20 -6.19
CA MET A 305 -1.29 -2.21 -5.35
C MET A 305 -0.74 -2.26 -3.91
N ALA A 306 -0.66 -1.10 -3.28
CA ALA A 306 -0.17 -0.83 -1.93
C ALA A 306 1.33 -1.11 -1.67
N GLN A 307 2.05 -1.72 -2.59
CA GLN A 307 3.48 -1.96 -2.43
C GLN A 307 4.29 -0.67 -2.51
N ARG A 308 5.45 -0.66 -1.83
CA ARG A 308 6.42 0.44 -1.90
C ARG A 308 7.80 -0.12 -2.23
N LEU A 309 8.54 0.64 -3.04
CA LEU A 309 9.90 0.31 -3.46
C LEU A 309 10.84 1.49 -3.19
N ASP A 310 11.91 1.29 -2.44
CA ASP A 310 13.00 2.25 -2.28
C ASP A 310 14.17 1.83 -3.16
N ILE A 311 14.45 2.61 -4.20
CA ILE A 311 15.45 2.28 -5.22
C ILE A 311 16.52 3.38 -5.25
N LEU A 312 17.77 3.01 -5.10
CA LEU A 312 18.91 3.90 -5.32
C LEU A 312 19.30 3.87 -6.80
N VAL A 313 19.43 5.05 -7.40
CA VAL A 313 19.88 5.22 -8.78
C VAL A 313 21.02 6.25 -8.84
N ASP A 314 22.03 5.98 -9.65
CA ASP A 314 23.09 6.95 -9.96
C ASP A 314 22.75 7.65 -11.27
N ILE A 315 22.70 8.99 -11.26
CA ILE A 315 22.26 9.81 -12.40
C ILE A 315 23.49 10.35 -13.13
N PRO A 316 23.78 9.90 -14.37
CA PRO A 316 24.83 10.48 -15.19
C PRO A 316 24.58 11.97 -15.49
N ALA A 317 25.67 12.75 -15.54
CA ALA A 317 25.62 14.17 -15.82
C ALA A 317 25.04 14.50 -17.19
N GLY A 318 24.32 15.62 -17.30
CA GLY A 318 23.92 16.22 -18.58
C GLY A 318 22.80 15.54 -19.32
N SER A 319 22.07 14.62 -18.69
CA SER A 319 20.97 13.86 -19.33
C SER A 319 19.67 13.93 -18.56
N ALA A 320 18.58 13.54 -19.21
CA ALA A 320 17.28 13.34 -18.61
C ALA A 320 16.87 11.86 -18.74
N PHE A 321 16.37 11.30 -17.67
CA PHE A 321 16.01 9.89 -17.56
C PHE A 321 14.55 9.77 -17.16
N PRO A 322 13.67 9.27 -18.06
CA PRO A 322 12.30 8.93 -17.69
C PRO A 322 12.31 7.68 -16.81
N ILE A 323 11.60 7.76 -15.70
CA ILE A 323 11.25 6.62 -14.85
C ILE A 323 9.78 6.34 -15.11
N LEU A 324 9.49 5.20 -15.71
CA LEU A 324 8.18 4.88 -16.22
C LEU A 324 7.50 3.79 -15.38
N ALA A 325 6.19 3.88 -15.25
CA ALA A 325 5.34 2.87 -14.63
C ALA A 325 4.33 2.39 -15.68
N GLN A 326 4.60 1.24 -16.28
CA GLN A 326 3.72 0.63 -17.27
C GLN A 326 2.70 -0.26 -16.59
N VAL A 327 1.43 -0.08 -16.94
CA VAL A 327 0.31 -0.84 -16.38
C VAL A 327 0.40 -2.30 -16.79
N GLU A 328 0.20 -3.20 -15.84
CA GLU A 328 0.09 -4.65 -16.07
C GLU A 328 -0.91 -4.96 -17.19
N GLY A 329 -0.53 -5.79 -18.14
CA GLY A 329 -1.39 -6.20 -19.25
C GLY A 329 -1.66 -5.14 -20.33
N LYS A 330 -1.18 -3.89 -20.16
CA LYS A 330 -1.53 -2.76 -21.05
C LYS A 330 -0.29 -2.08 -21.63
N GLN A 331 -0.53 -1.23 -22.65
CA GLN A 331 0.49 -0.32 -23.20
C GLN A 331 0.55 0.99 -22.42
N GLN A 332 -0.53 1.36 -21.72
CA GLN A 332 -0.60 2.60 -20.96
C GLN A 332 0.50 2.65 -19.91
N ARG A 333 1.08 3.83 -19.74
CA ARG A 333 2.11 4.11 -18.76
C ARG A 333 2.04 5.54 -18.26
N THR A 334 2.47 5.73 -17.05
CA THR A 334 2.75 7.01 -16.42
C THR A 334 4.20 7.08 -15.99
N GLY A 335 4.58 8.12 -15.27
CA GLY A 335 5.92 8.24 -14.70
C GLY A 335 6.35 9.69 -14.53
N PHE A 336 7.64 9.84 -14.28
CA PHE A 336 8.28 11.13 -14.02
C PHE A 336 9.68 11.14 -14.64
N ILE A 337 10.31 12.31 -14.64
CA ILE A 337 11.59 12.50 -15.31
C ILE A 337 12.61 13.02 -14.31
N LEU A 338 13.72 12.32 -14.17
CA LEU A 338 14.91 12.81 -13.49
C LEU A 338 15.77 13.54 -14.51
N ALA A 339 16.08 14.81 -14.28
CA ALA A 339 16.81 15.61 -15.26
C ALA A 339 17.94 16.40 -14.60
N ALA A 340 19.12 16.32 -15.17
CA ALA A 340 20.24 17.16 -14.76
C ALA A 340 19.88 18.66 -14.93
N PRO A 341 20.54 19.58 -14.18
CA PRO A 341 20.31 21.01 -14.33
C PRO A 341 20.44 21.47 -15.79
N ALA A 342 19.55 22.35 -16.23
CA ALA A 342 19.50 22.91 -17.59
C ALA A 342 19.33 21.89 -18.74
N THR A 343 19.12 20.62 -18.48
CA THR A 343 18.86 19.61 -19.51
C THR A 343 17.44 19.77 -20.07
N GLN A 344 17.30 19.75 -21.41
CA GLN A 344 15.99 19.69 -22.06
C GLN A 344 15.37 18.31 -21.86
N VAL A 345 14.06 18.31 -21.63
CA VAL A 345 13.25 17.09 -21.47
C VAL A 345 12.47 16.88 -22.75
N ALA A 346 12.67 15.70 -23.37
CA ALA A 346 11.88 15.30 -24.53
C ALA A 346 10.47 14.89 -24.10
N LYS A 347 9.50 15.05 -25.01
CA LYS A 347 8.14 14.52 -24.81
C LYS A 347 8.20 12.99 -24.78
N ILE A 348 7.57 12.40 -23.75
CA ILE A 348 7.46 10.95 -23.57
C ILE A 348 6.05 10.51 -23.92
N SER A 349 5.94 9.44 -24.73
CA SER A 349 4.62 8.86 -25.03
C SER A 349 4.00 8.22 -23.78
N GLY A 350 2.71 8.40 -23.56
CA GLY A 350 1.92 7.68 -22.56
C GLY A 350 1.64 6.22 -22.92
N LEU A 351 2.06 5.77 -24.14
CA LEU A 351 1.93 4.38 -24.59
C LEU A 351 3.31 3.77 -24.82
N ALA A 352 3.49 2.53 -24.40
CA ALA A 352 4.62 1.68 -24.74
C ALA A 352 4.41 0.99 -26.09
N ASP A 353 5.48 0.40 -26.67
CA ASP A 353 5.41 -0.31 -27.96
C ASP A 353 4.61 -1.63 -27.89
N GLY A 354 4.41 -2.18 -26.70
CA GLY A 354 3.65 -3.41 -26.46
C GLY A 354 3.06 -3.47 -25.05
N ASN A 355 2.17 -4.42 -24.84
CA ASN A 355 1.56 -4.65 -23.54
C ASN A 355 2.60 -5.16 -22.53
N ALA A 356 2.51 -4.71 -21.29
CA ALA A 356 3.28 -5.32 -20.19
C ALA A 356 2.74 -6.73 -19.90
N THR A 357 3.63 -7.60 -19.45
CA THR A 357 3.24 -8.93 -18.95
C THR A 357 2.51 -8.83 -17.63
N ALA A 358 1.83 -9.90 -17.22
CA ALA A 358 1.33 -10.04 -15.85
C ALA A 358 2.46 -9.82 -14.83
N LEU A 359 2.12 -9.25 -13.68
CA LEU A 359 3.04 -9.17 -12.55
C LEU A 359 3.31 -10.59 -12.03
N ASP A 360 4.55 -10.81 -11.63
CA ASP A 360 5.00 -12.12 -11.17
C ASP A 360 5.79 -12.03 -9.85
N LEU A 361 6.19 -13.19 -9.34
CA LEU A 361 6.99 -13.31 -8.12
C LEU A 361 8.50 -13.33 -8.39
N SER A 362 8.98 -12.95 -9.57
CA SER A 362 10.40 -13.01 -9.94
C SER A 362 11.27 -12.10 -9.05
N LEU A 363 10.77 -10.93 -8.68
CA LEU A 363 11.41 -10.06 -7.70
C LEU A 363 11.32 -10.69 -6.29
N GLU A 364 10.12 -11.08 -5.85
CA GLU A 364 9.89 -11.64 -4.51
C GLU A 364 10.81 -12.83 -4.22
N ALA A 365 11.02 -13.70 -5.20
CA ALA A 365 11.91 -14.85 -5.09
C ALA A 365 13.39 -14.47 -4.85
N LYS A 366 13.81 -13.28 -5.27
CA LYS A 366 15.18 -12.74 -5.07
C LYS A 366 15.34 -12.02 -3.74
N LEU A 367 14.25 -11.45 -3.20
CA LEU A 367 14.31 -10.61 -2.01
C LEU A 367 14.71 -11.40 -0.78
N ARG A 368 15.57 -10.79 0.04
CA ARG A 368 15.98 -11.27 1.36
C ARG A 368 15.98 -10.10 2.33
N THR A 369 15.38 -10.27 3.48
CA THR A 369 15.40 -9.24 4.52
C THR A 369 16.79 -9.11 5.14
N LEU A 370 17.15 -7.90 5.58
CA LEU A 370 18.33 -7.69 6.44
C LEU A 370 18.10 -8.13 7.88
N HIS A 371 16.83 -8.17 8.31
CA HIS A 371 16.45 -8.47 9.69
C HIS A 371 15.37 -9.57 9.68
N PRO A 372 15.77 -10.86 9.54
CA PRO A 372 14.80 -11.94 9.50
C PRO A 372 14.09 -12.09 10.85
N HIS A 373 12.81 -12.44 10.80
CA HIS A 373 12.10 -12.92 11.99
C HIS A 373 12.78 -14.19 12.54
N SER A 374 12.59 -14.45 13.83
CA SER A 374 13.15 -15.66 14.44
C SER A 374 12.60 -16.90 13.74
N SER A 375 13.49 -17.80 13.30
CA SER A 375 13.10 -19.09 12.76
C SER A 375 12.70 -20.02 13.90
N ARG A 376 11.44 -19.98 14.31
CA ARG A 376 10.85 -20.91 15.27
C ARG A 376 9.66 -21.63 14.65
N ALA A 377 9.28 -22.75 15.24
CA ALA A 377 8.07 -23.45 14.82
C ALA A 377 6.85 -22.54 14.97
N ALA A 378 5.90 -22.68 14.07
CA ALA A 378 4.64 -21.97 14.17
C ALA A 378 3.85 -22.44 15.41
N ASP A 379 3.35 -21.48 16.18
CA ASP A 379 2.37 -21.78 17.25
C ASP A 379 0.96 -21.89 16.65
N VAL A 380 0.73 -21.20 15.53
CA VAL A 380 -0.54 -21.21 14.79
C VAL A 380 -0.24 -21.27 13.29
N GLU A 381 -0.87 -22.20 12.58
CA GLU A 381 -0.87 -22.27 11.12
C GLU A 381 -2.29 -22.08 10.59
N LEU A 382 -2.47 -21.09 9.74
CA LEU A 382 -3.73 -20.76 9.08
C LEU A 382 -3.61 -21.02 7.58
N LYS A 383 -4.65 -21.59 6.99
CA LYS A 383 -4.79 -21.73 5.53
C LYS A 383 -5.94 -20.87 5.06
N MET A 384 -5.69 -20.02 4.11
CA MET A 384 -6.66 -19.09 3.57
C MET A 384 -6.74 -19.23 2.04
N ALA A 385 -7.83 -19.77 1.57
CA ALA A 385 -8.13 -19.85 0.15
C ALA A 385 -8.69 -18.50 -0.32
N LEU A 386 -8.02 -17.86 -1.28
CA LEU A 386 -8.54 -16.68 -1.97
C LEU A 386 -9.45 -17.18 -3.08
N THR A 387 -10.72 -16.83 -3.03
CA THR A 387 -11.79 -17.38 -3.85
C THR A 387 -12.64 -16.26 -4.44
N GLY A 388 -13.40 -16.55 -5.48
CA GLY A 388 -14.26 -15.57 -6.12
C GLY A 388 -14.38 -15.78 -7.62
N SER A 389 -15.06 -14.87 -8.30
CA SER A 389 -15.33 -14.98 -9.72
C SER A 389 -15.59 -13.61 -10.35
N MET A 390 -14.97 -13.35 -11.50
CA MET A 390 -15.24 -12.20 -12.35
C MET A 390 -16.68 -12.13 -12.83
N SER A 391 -17.30 -13.28 -13.10
CA SER A 391 -18.65 -13.32 -13.67
C SER A 391 -19.76 -12.84 -12.73
N SER A 392 -19.61 -13.06 -11.43
CA SER A 392 -20.49 -12.53 -10.38
C SER A 392 -19.92 -11.31 -9.69
N TYR A 393 -18.66 -11.03 -9.92
CA TYR A 393 -17.81 -10.03 -9.27
C TYR A 393 -17.94 -10.05 -7.75
N VAL A 394 -17.84 -11.27 -7.19
CA VAL A 394 -17.86 -11.53 -5.75
C VAL A 394 -16.54 -12.19 -5.38
N TRP A 395 -15.83 -11.59 -4.44
CA TRP A 395 -14.56 -12.05 -3.97
C TRP A 395 -14.62 -12.42 -2.49
N SER A 396 -13.81 -13.39 -2.06
CA SER A 396 -13.96 -13.95 -0.72
C SER A 396 -12.67 -14.60 -0.22
N ILE A 397 -12.60 -14.86 1.09
CA ILE A 397 -11.59 -15.70 1.72
C ILE A 397 -12.29 -16.92 2.30
N ASN A 398 -11.81 -18.12 1.98
CA ASN A 398 -12.41 -19.41 2.39
C ASN A 398 -13.89 -19.55 1.98
N ASN A 399 -14.29 -18.99 0.83
CA ASN A 399 -15.68 -18.91 0.34
C ASN A 399 -16.61 -18.13 1.30
N GLN A 400 -16.08 -17.28 2.13
CA GLN A 400 -16.83 -16.41 3.03
C GLN A 400 -16.64 -14.95 2.61
N ILE A 401 -17.76 -14.23 2.49
CA ILE A 401 -17.82 -12.85 2.02
C ILE A 401 -17.89 -11.94 3.25
N TRP A 402 -17.01 -10.94 3.33
CA TRP A 402 -17.07 -9.91 4.37
C TRP A 402 -18.45 -9.21 4.37
N PRO A 403 -19.08 -8.93 5.55
CA PRO A 403 -18.55 -9.13 6.91
C PRO A 403 -18.87 -10.48 7.56
N ASN A 404 -19.54 -11.41 6.84
CA ASN A 404 -19.99 -12.70 7.36
C ASN A 404 -18.89 -13.76 7.20
N VAL A 405 -17.78 -13.54 7.91
CA VAL A 405 -16.56 -14.36 7.82
C VAL A 405 -16.19 -14.94 9.18
N GLU A 406 -15.52 -16.09 9.16
CA GLU A 406 -14.78 -16.58 10.31
C GLU A 406 -13.58 -15.67 10.56
N ARG A 407 -13.36 -15.31 11.84
CA ARG A 407 -12.25 -14.48 12.28
C ARG A 407 -11.29 -15.31 13.11
N PRO A 408 -10.13 -15.74 12.56
CA PRO A 408 -9.16 -16.50 13.31
C PRO A 408 -8.70 -15.77 14.57
N VAL A 409 -8.69 -16.50 15.70
CA VAL A 409 -8.24 -15.96 16.98
C VAL A 409 -6.79 -16.36 17.22
N ILE A 410 -5.96 -15.37 17.56
CA ILE A 410 -4.54 -15.55 17.91
C ILE A 410 -4.26 -14.96 19.29
N LYS A 411 -3.08 -15.28 19.86
CA LYS A 411 -2.65 -14.75 21.17
C LYS A 411 -1.36 -13.99 21.05
N GLU A 412 -1.21 -12.99 21.90
CA GLU A 412 0.05 -12.25 22.00
C GLU A 412 1.23 -13.20 22.25
N GLY A 413 2.34 -12.96 21.56
CA GLY A 413 3.56 -13.76 21.63
C GLY A 413 3.58 -14.98 20.71
N GLN A 414 2.49 -15.38 20.08
CA GLN A 414 2.47 -16.48 19.12
C GLN A 414 3.23 -16.14 17.84
N HIS A 415 3.90 -17.16 17.29
CA HIS A 415 4.42 -17.13 15.92
C HIS A 415 3.35 -17.69 14.97
N VAL A 416 2.81 -16.84 14.12
CA VAL A 416 1.70 -17.16 13.24
C VAL A 416 2.22 -17.34 11.83
N VAL A 417 1.84 -18.43 11.18
CA VAL A 417 2.08 -18.71 9.76
C VAL A 417 0.75 -18.70 9.04
N ILE A 418 0.66 -17.98 7.93
CA ILE A 418 -0.50 -17.98 7.05
C ILE A 418 -0.08 -18.46 5.66
N GLU A 419 -0.77 -19.46 5.14
CA GLU A 419 -0.67 -19.90 3.75
C GLU A 419 -1.85 -19.31 2.98
N LEU A 420 -1.55 -18.37 2.07
CA LEU A 420 -2.49 -17.75 1.15
C LEU A 420 -2.49 -18.55 -0.15
N MET A 421 -3.61 -19.16 -0.50
CA MET A 421 -3.75 -20.02 -1.69
C MET A 421 -4.76 -19.40 -2.64
N ASN A 422 -4.29 -18.88 -3.76
CA ASN A 422 -5.16 -18.26 -4.75
C ASN A 422 -5.79 -19.33 -5.66
N GLN A 423 -7.09 -19.44 -5.64
CA GLN A 423 -7.89 -20.36 -6.44
C GLN A 423 -8.63 -19.64 -7.58
N THR A 424 -8.22 -18.41 -7.91
CA THR A 424 -8.85 -17.56 -8.92
C THR A 424 -7.90 -17.30 -10.09
N MET A 425 -8.44 -16.77 -11.17
CA MET A 425 -7.66 -16.37 -12.35
C MET A 425 -7.06 -14.96 -12.23
N MET A 426 -7.38 -14.21 -11.18
CA MET A 426 -6.84 -12.88 -10.89
C MET A 426 -5.74 -12.98 -9.83
N ALA A 427 -4.77 -12.08 -9.88
CA ALA A 427 -3.80 -11.93 -8.79
C ALA A 427 -4.38 -11.07 -7.67
N HIS A 428 -3.99 -11.37 -6.41
CA HIS A 428 -4.48 -10.63 -5.24
C HIS A 428 -3.31 -10.11 -4.39
N PRO A 429 -3.11 -8.78 -4.31
CA PRO A 429 -2.18 -8.19 -3.33
C PRO A 429 -2.81 -8.26 -1.94
N MET A 430 -2.27 -9.11 -1.07
CA MET A 430 -2.81 -9.33 0.28
C MET A 430 -2.06 -8.49 1.29
N HIS A 431 -2.79 -7.68 2.04
CA HIS A 431 -2.28 -6.77 3.07
C HIS A 431 -2.77 -7.18 4.46
N LEU A 432 -1.87 -7.10 5.44
CA LEU A 432 -2.16 -7.33 6.86
C LEU A 432 -1.91 -6.04 7.65
N HIS A 433 -2.94 -5.56 8.32
CA HIS A 433 -2.85 -4.41 9.21
C HIS A 433 -2.07 -4.71 10.49
N GLY A 434 -1.48 -3.66 11.06
CA GLY A 434 -0.86 -3.69 12.39
C GLY A 434 0.37 -4.58 12.54
N HIS A 435 0.78 -5.30 11.50
CA HIS A 435 1.90 -6.23 11.52
C HIS A 435 2.73 -6.14 10.24
N HIS A 436 4.03 -6.40 10.38
CA HIS A 436 4.87 -6.76 9.24
C HIS A 436 5.12 -8.27 9.29
N PHE A 437 5.03 -8.92 8.16
CA PHE A 437 5.27 -10.35 8.02
C PHE A 437 6.48 -10.63 7.14
N GLN A 438 7.17 -11.72 7.39
CA GLN A 438 8.19 -12.24 6.48
C GLN A 438 7.56 -13.18 5.47
N VAL A 439 7.89 -13.05 4.19
CA VAL A 439 7.56 -14.05 3.18
C VAL A 439 8.47 -15.25 3.36
N ILE A 440 7.88 -16.41 3.66
CA ILE A 440 8.62 -17.65 4.00
C ILE A 440 8.42 -18.78 3.00
N GLY A 441 7.60 -18.58 1.98
CA GLY A 441 7.39 -19.58 0.94
C GLY A 441 6.62 -19.03 -0.26
N LEU A 442 6.96 -19.55 -1.44
CA LEU A 442 6.29 -19.25 -2.72
C LEU A 442 6.02 -20.56 -3.45
N ASN A 443 4.76 -20.81 -3.83
CA ASN A 443 4.34 -22.00 -4.58
C ASN A 443 4.91 -23.31 -4.02
N GLY A 444 4.82 -23.48 -2.68
CA GLY A 444 5.31 -24.65 -1.97
C GLY A 444 6.82 -24.70 -1.67
N ASN A 445 7.61 -23.77 -2.21
CA ASN A 445 9.04 -23.67 -1.95
C ASN A 445 9.32 -22.69 -0.80
N ASN A 446 9.92 -23.19 0.29
CA ASN A 446 10.24 -22.37 1.46
C ASN A 446 11.57 -21.61 1.27
N PHE A 447 11.62 -20.36 1.74
CA PHE A 447 12.85 -19.57 1.79
C PHE A 447 12.70 -18.42 2.82
N ALA A 448 13.81 -17.75 3.13
CA ALA A 448 13.80 -16.56 3.99
C ALA A 448 13.69 -15.30 3.11
N GLY A 449 12.48 -14.88 2.79
CA GLY A 449 12.19 -13.75 1.93
C GLY A 449 12.23 -12.39 2.63
N ALA A 450 11.65 -11.39 2.00
CA ALA A 450 11.54 -10.04 2.56
C ALA A 450 10.55 -10.00 3.75
N VAL A 451 10.77 -9.04 4.63
CA VAL A 451 9.73 -8.57 5.56
C VAL A 451 8.97 -7.44 4.86
N ARG A 452 7.65 -7.49 4.92
CA ARG A 452 6.77 -6.52 4.27
C ARG A 452 5.35 -6.55 4.88
N ASP A 453 4.45 -5.73 4.40
CA ASP A 453 3.04 -5.74 4.85
C ASP A 453 2.04 -6.10 3.75
N THR A 454 2.48 -6.10 2.49
CA THR A 454 1.64 -6.40 1.33
C THR A 454 2.37 -7.33 0.36
N VAL A 455 1.79 -8.48 0.02
CA VAL A 455 2.38 -9.44 -0.90
C VAL A 455 1.41 -9.86 -2.00
N LEU A 456 1.89 -9.89 -3.25
CA LEU A 456 1.10 -10.39 -4.37
C LEU A 456 0.97 -11.91 -4.29
N VAL A 457 -0.25 -12.42 -4.34
CA VAL A 457 -0.54 -13.84 -4.53
C VAL A 457 -1.02 -14.02 -5.98
N PRO A 458 -0.18 -14.55 -6.88
CA PRO A 458 -0.52 -14.64 -8.31
C PRO A 458 -1.67 -15.61 -8.55
N SER A 459 -2.29 -15.50 -9.72
CA SER A 459 -3.33 -16.43 -10.16
C SER A 459 -2.88 -17.88 -9.97
N MET A 460 -3.73 -18.71 -9.35
CA MET A 460 -3.49 -20.14 -9.07
C MET A 460 -2.21 -20.45 -8.29
N GLY A 461 -1.58 -19.42 -7.69
CA GLY A 461 -0.36 -19.53 -6.90
C GLY A 461 -0.59 -19.57 -5.40
N SER A 462 0.49 -19.73 -4.63
CA SER A 462 0.44 -19.65 -3.17
C SER A 462 1.63 -18.90 -2.59
N VAL A 463 1.38 -18.19 -1.48
CA VAL A 463 2.39 -17.48 -0.70
C VAL A 463 2.24 -17.83 0.76
N ARG A 464 3.35 -18.17 1.43
CA ARG A 464 3.39 -18.36 2.89
C ARG A 464 4.05 -17.15 3.55
N ILE A 465 3.40 -16.62 4.56
CA ILE A 465 3.88 -15.49 5.36
C ILE A 465 3.95 -15.89 6.84
N ALA A 466 4.87 -15.26 7.57
CA ALA A 466 5.02 -15.49 9.01
C ALA A 466 5.23 -14.17 9.75
N PHE A 467 4.63 -14.03 10.93
CA PHE A 467 4.84 -12.88 11.81
C PHE A 467 4.71 -13.29 13.28
N ASP A 468 5.28 -12.45 14.16
CA ASP A 468 5.07 -12.57 15.59
C ASP A 468 3.90 -11.68 16.01
N ALA A 469 2.92 -12.26 16.69
CA ALA A 469 1.74 -11.57 17.21
C ALA A 469 2.14 -10.66 18.38
N ASN A 470 2.49 -9.42 18.11
CA ASN A 470 3.05 -8.46 19.08
C ASN A 470 2.34 -7.09 19.09
N ASN A 471 1.15 -7.03 18.54
CA ASN A 471 0.31 -5.83 18.54
C ASN A 471 -1.15 -6.25 18.78
N PRO A 472 -1.60 -6.35 20.05
CA PRO A 472 -2.95 -6.81 20.39
C PRO A 472 -4.04 -5.93 19.80
N GLY A 473 -5.05 -6.55 19.14
CA GLY A 473 -6.11 -5.83 18.46
C GLY A 473 -7.00 -6.72 17.58
N ARG A 474 -7.70 -6.10 16.65
CA ARG A 474 -8.44 -6.73 15.56
C ARG A 474 -7.87 -6.17 14.25
N TRP A 475 -7.24 -7.02 13.48
CA TRP A 475 -6.42 -6.59 12.35
C TRP A 475 -6.96 -7.15 11.04
N PRO A 476 -7.43 -6.30 10.14
CA PRO A 476 -7.83 -6.72 8.81
C PRO A 476 -6.70 -7.42 8.05
N LEU A 477 -7.07 -8.47 7.36
CA LEU A 477 -6.31 -9.10 6.29
C LEU A 477 -7.19 -9.10 5.06
N HIS A 478 -6.81 -8.35 4.03
CA HIS A 478 -7.65 -8.14 2.87
C HIS A 478 -6.85 -8.05 1.56
N CYS A 479 -7.53 -8.23 0.44
CA CYS A 479 -6.98 -7.88 -0.86
C CYS A 479 -6.91 -6.35 -1.00
N HIS A 480 -5.78 -5.83 -1.47
CA HIS A 480 -5.62 -4.39 -1.70
C HIS A 480 -6.04 -3.93 -3.11
N ASN A 481 -6.62 -4.80 -3.93
CA ASN A 481 -7.48 -4.33 -5.01
C ASN A 481 -8.78 -3.85 -4.34
N LEU A 482 -9.05 -2.55 -4.43
CA LEU A 482 -10.17 -1.90 -3.75
C LEU A 482 -11.51 -2.57 -4.07
N TYR A 483 -11.74 -2.91 -5.33
CA TYR A 483 -12.99 -3.51 -5.77
C TYR A 483 -13.15 -4.95 -5.28
N HIS A 484 -12.05 -5.72 -5.18
CA HIS A 484 -12.06 -7.05 -4.56
C HIS A 484 -12.34 -6.99 -3.06
N MET A 485 -11.73 -6.03 -2.36
CA MET A 485 -12.00 -5.80 -0.93
C MET A 485 -13.46 -5.45 -0.69
N LEU A 486 -13.98 -4.47 -1.44
CA LEU A 486 -15.36 -3.98 -1.28
C LEU A 486 -16.41 -5.05 -1.61
N THR A 487 -16.09 -6.00 -2.47
CA THR A 487 -16.99 -7.10 -2.83
C THR A 487 -16.75 -8.37 -2.03
N GLY A 488 -15.91 -8.30 -0.97
CA GLY A 488 -15.89 -9.27 0.11
C GLY A 488 -14.57 -9.97 0.43
N MET A 489 -13.43 -9.68 -0.26
CA MET A 489 -12.16 -10.34 0.01
C MET A 489 -11.44 -9.72 1.21
N MET A 490 -12.00 -9.93 2.38
CA MET A 490 -11.47 -9.45 3.66
C MET A 490 -11.83 -10.38 4.82
N THR A 491 -10.96 -10.50 5.80
CA THR A 491 -11.19 -11.08 7.12
C THR A 491 -10.43 -10.28 8.18
N GLU A 492 -10.53 -10.68 9.46
CA GLU A 492 -9.77 -10.09 10.56
C GLU A 492 -9.03 -11.19 11.32
N LEU A 493 -7.79 -10.92 11.72
CA LEU A 493 -7.11 -11.63 12.78
C LEU A 493 -7.44 -10.96 14.11
N VAL A 494 -8.02 -11.70 15.05
CA VAL A 494 -8.50 -11.16 16.31
C VAL A 494 -7.63 -11.73 17.45
N TYR A 495 -7.07 -10.84 18.28
CA TYR A 495 -6.41 -11.31 19.48
C TYR A 495 -7.45 -11.78 20.50
N ASP A 496 -7.13 -12.81 21.28
CA ASP A 496 -8.06 -13.41 22.26
C ASP A 496 -8.57 -12.41 23.30
N THR A 497 -7.80 -11.37 23.59
CA THR A 497 -8.20 -10.24 24.44
C THR A 497 -9.22 -9.29 23.79
N PHE A 498 -9.51 -9.46 22.48
CA PHE A 498 -10.45 -8.67 21.67
C PHE A 498 -11.54 -9.52 21.00
N ALA A 499 -11.56 -10.85 21.28
CA ALA A 499 -12.49 -11.81 20.70
C ALA A 499 -13.90 -11.74 21.33
#